data_3b0ede1318209344b6e7e7396e10442e
#
_entry.id   3b0ede1318209344b6e7e7396e10442e
#
_cell.length_a   1.000
_cell.length_b   1.000
_cell.length_c   1.000
_cell.angle_alpha   90.00
_cell.angle_beta   90.00
_cell.angle_gamma   90.00
#
_symmetry.space_group_name_H-M   'P 1'
#
loop_
_entity.id
_entity.type
_entity.pdbx_description
1 polymer ?
#
loop_
_entity_poly.entity_id
_entity_poly.type
_entity_poly.pdbx_seq_one_letter_code
_entity_poly.pdbx_strand_id
1 'polypeptide(L)'
;MSPSLPLLRSLISRAAAPRPLHALSRPAAARTFASTSTAHADPPKVPVALISKIRSARPGTPLSLARSALIAANHDLDGALAWIADQAAESGAKKAEKLAGRAADQGLVAVAVLADGSGGVGVRAALVELRCETDFVARTDEFRELAEGIARSLAFFAEPSSPSSSAAAAAAAAAHQLVQLDPKAATLLDTPVVPPPHKAAALAAAAGSGDSSAPPSHETVHTSLASLVSRLGENIRLHRASSVALEPTMPADDPPASERSVYLASSYVHASKTPTAAAADGVQSGLLGGLLLSRLPASLAPSVDPAEVKGLLRALARQAVALPTTCIRGAGPAPSSTSSGAESGEPSTALYDQALITMAPSAKFEFEHGSSVGDVLSRWSEARGVDGSGLEVVELARWELGEEGEGEQAQA
;
A
#
# COMPACT_ATOMS: atom_id res chain seq x y z
N MET A 1 48.89 18.09 -38.91
CA MET A 1 50.07 18.83 -38.51
C MET A 1 50.18 18.73 -37.00
N SER A 2 50.97 17.76 -36.55
CA SER A 2 51.64 17.77 -35.26
C SER A 2 52.88 18.67 -35.40
N PRO A 3 53.53 19.13 -34.35
CA PRO A 3 54.15 18.36 -33.25
C PRO A 3 54.09 19.11 -31.87
N SER A 4 54.63 18.77 -30.76
CA SER A 4 55.70 17.92 -30.27
C SER A 4 55.80 18.10 -28.76
N LEU A 5 56.12 17.07 -28.02
CA LEU A 5 56.82 17.07 -26.72
C LEU A 5 58.26 17.64 -26.92
N PRO A 6 58.96 18.09 -25.85
CA PRO A 6 59.73 17.16 -25.01
C PRO A 6 59.99 17.55 -23.54
N LEU A 7 60.27 16.57 -22.73
CA LEU A 7 61.51 16.20 -21.99
C LEU A 7 61.89 17.10 -20.79
N LEU A 8 62.17 16.62 -19.69
CA LEU A 8 63.13 15.70 -19.01
C LEU A 8 63.75 16.35 -17.75
N ARG A 9 63.92 15.54 -16.70
CA ARG A 9 64.99 15.56 -15.67
C ARG A 9 64.95 16.57 -14.52
N SER A 10 64.89 16.08 -13.28
CA SER A 10 66.18 15.99 -12.53
C SER A 10 65.96 15.20 -11.21
N LEU A 11 66.64 14.09 -11.09
CA LEU A 11 67.03 13.39 -9.87
C LEU A 11 68.02 14.24 -9.06
N ILE A 12 67.75 14.52 -7.78
CA ILE A 12 68.81 14.84 -6.82
C ILE A 12 68.65 13.94 -5.63
N SER A 13 69.52 12.95 -5.58
CA SER A 13 69.89 12.15 -4.42
C SER A 13 70.52 13.10 -3.39
N ARG A 14 70.08 13.02 -2.16
CA ARG A 14 70.80 13.65 -1.03
C ARG A 14 71.01 12.61 0.09
N ALA A 15 72.25 12.30 0.25
CA ALA A 15 72.81 11.35 1.20
C ALA A 15 72.44 11.65 2.65
N ALA A 16 72.18 10.64 3.42
CA ALA A 16 71.98 10.66 4.85
C ALA A 16 73.32 10.76 5.60
N ALA A 17 73.38 11.71 6.50
CA ALA A 17 74.46 11.79 7.50
C ALA A 17 74.02 11.13 8.82
N PRO A 18 74.88 10.38 9.50
CA PRO A 18 74.54 9.70 10.77
C PRO A 18 74.49 10.70 11.95
N ARG A 19 73.41 10.60 12.73
CA ARG A 19 73.26 11.33 14.01
C ARG A 19 73.82 10.44 15.18
N PRO A 20 74.49 11.04 16.16
CA PRO A 20 75.05 10.29 17.29
C PRO A 20 73.96 9.90 18.30
N LEU A 21 74.05 8.69 18.80
CA LEU A 21 73.30 8.13 19.91
C LEU A 21 73.68 8.80 21.22
N HIS A 22 72.80 9.65 21.74
CA HIS A 22 72.83 10.05 23.17
C HIS A 22 71.94 9.11 23.97
N ALA A 23 72.56 8.24 24.74
CA ALA A 23 71.87 7.45 25.73
C ALA A 23 71.44 8.34 26.89
N LEU A 24 70.16 8.62 27.02
CA LEU A 24 69.56 9.16 28.23
C LEU A 24 68.84 8.05 28.97
N SER A 25 69.46 7.59 30.05
CA SER A 25 68.85 6.71 31.03
C SER A 25 67.71 7.44 31.74
N ARG A 26 66.48 7.06 31.47
CA ARG A 26 65.27 7.50 32.22
C ARG A 26 65.04 6.54 33.38
N PRO A 27 64.82 7.01 34.62
CA PRO A 27 64.44 6.12 35.72
C PRO A 27 63.08 5.51 35.48
N ALA A 28 62.97 4.21 35.72
CA ALA A 28 61.73 3.48 35.69
C ALA A 28 60.81 3.96 36.84
N ALA A 29 59.83 4.83 36.53
CA ALA A 29 58.77 5.09 37.46
C ALA A 29 57.83 3.87 37.41
N ALA A 30 57.81 3.08 38.45
CA ALA A 30 56.85 2.04 38.68
C ALA A 30 55.46 2.66 38.76
N ARG A 31 54.69 2.56 37.67
CA ARG A 31 53.23 2.86 37.68
C ARG A 31 52.56 1.71 38.41
N THR A 32 52.25 1.91 39.69
CA THR A 32 51.25 1.08 40.38
C THR A 32 49.91 1.32 39.71
N PHE A 33 49.45 0.36 38.95
CA PHE A 33 48.05 0.31 38.54
C PHE A 33 47.23 0.05 39.79
N ALA A 34 46.64 1.09 40.36
CA ALA A 34 45.54 0.92 41.30
C ALA A 34 44.36 0.34 40.48
N SER A 35 44.18 -0.96 40.58
CA SER A 35 42.99 -1.62 40.12
C SER A 35 41.84 -1.16 41.00
N THR A 36 41.15 -0.08 40.57
CA THR A 36 39.82 0.23 41.09
C THR A 36 38.89 -0.86 40.57
N SER A 37 38.73 -1.90 41.33
CA SER A 37 37.65 -2.87 41.18
C SER A 37 36.34 -2.12 41.44
N THR A 38 35.80 -1.49 40.39
CA THR A 38 34.37 -1.18 40.36
C THR A 38 33.67 -2.50 40.44
N ALA A 39 33.04 -2.76 41.56
CA ALA A 39 32.11 -3.91 41.69
C ALA A 39 31.09 -3.81 40.56
N HIS A 40 31.31 -4.50 39.46
CA HIS A 40 30.28 -4.75 38.49
C HIS A 40 29.24 -5.59 39.20
N ALA A 41 28.11 -4.97 39.54
CA ALA A 41 26.95 -5.72 39.97
C ALA A 41 26.68 -6.74 38.84
N ASP A 42 26.62 -8.02 39.19
CA ASP A 42 26.29 -9.06 38.22
C ASP A 42 25.02 -8.65 37.50
N PRO A 43 25.01 -8.62 36.14
CA PRO A 43 23.84 -8.24 35.41
C PRO A 43 22.70 -9.18 35.79
N PRO A 44 21.48 -8.66 36.03
CA PRO A 44 20.36 -9.45 36.50
C PRO A 44 20.18 -10.72 35.62
N LYS A 45 20.10 -11.87 36.29
CA LYS A 45 20.00 -13.18 35.64
C LYS A 45 18.59 -13.30 35.04
N VAL A 46 18.50 -13.19 33.70
CA VAL A 46 17.25 -13.37 32.96
C VAL A 46 17.04 -14.86 32.68
N PRO A 47 15.87 -15.43 32.99
CA PRO A 47 15.55 -16.83 32.70
C PRO A 47 15.61 -17.10 31.19
N VAL A 48 16.41 -18.11 30.78
CA VAL A 48 16.56 -18.50 29.37
C VAL A 48 15.22 -18.89 28.72
N ALA A 49 14.32 -19.47 29.50
CA ALA A 49 12.98 -19.83 29.06
C ALA A 49 12.16 -18.62 28.57
N LEU A 50 12.26 -17.45 29.23
CA LEU A 50 11.57 -16.22 28.80
C LEU A 50 12.21 -15.66 27.52
N ILE A 51 13.53 -15.71 27.40
CA ILE A 51 14.22 -15.32 26.17
C ILE A 51 13.76 -16.20 25.00
N SER A 52 13.63 -17.51 25.23
CA SER A 52 13.11 -18.43 24.20
C SER A 52 11.69 -18.09 23.80
N LYS A 53 10.80 -17.76 24.74
CA LYS A 53 9.43 -17.35 24.46
C LYS A 53 9.37 -16.06 23.62
N ILE A 54 10.18 -15.04 23.94
CA ILE A 54 10.27 -13.82 23.12
C ILE A 54 10.69 -14.15 21.70
N ARG A 55 11.71 -14.99 21.51
CA ARG A 55 12.21 -15.35 20.18
C ARG A 55 11.25 -16.26 19.40
N SER A 56 10.39 -17.00 20.09
CA SER A 56 9.28 -17.73 19.45
C SER A 56 8.16 -16.80 19.02
N ALA A 57 7.84 -15.80 19.85
CA ALA A 57 6.81 -14.80 19.53
C ALA A 57 7.27 -13.79 18.46
N ARG A 58 8.57 -13.44 18.47
CA ARG A 58 9.20 -12.54 17.46
C ARG A 58 10.48 -13.18 16.90
N PRO A 59 10.37 -14.01 15.85
CA PRO A 59 11.53 -14.60 15.18
C PRO A 59 12.51 -13.53 14.71
N GLY A 60 13.82 -13.82 14.83
CA GLY A 60 14.88 -12.86 14.44
C GLY A 60 15.28 -11.85 15.53
N THR A 61 14.62 -11.82 16.69
CA THR A 61 15.03 -10.93 17.80
C THR A 61 16.43 -11.32 18.33
N PRO A 62 17.41 -10.39 18.35
CA PRO A 62 18.73 -10.63 18.91
C PRO A 62 18.65 -11.00 20.40
N LEU A 63 19.52 -11.90 20.85
CA LEU A 63 19.57 -12.36 22.24
C LEU A 63 19.77 -11.18 23.23
N SER A 64 20.63 -10.23 22.86
CA SER A 64 20.91 -9.02 23.67
C SER A 64 19.66 -8.16 23.83
N LEU A 65 18.88 -7.96 22.74
CA LEU A 65 17.66 -7.17 22.75
C LEU A 65 16.57 -7.85 23.62
N ALA A 66 16.37 -9.15 23.44
CA ALA A 66 15.41 -9.92 24.25
C ALA A 66 15.77 -9.87 25.75
N ARG A 67 17.05 -9.93 26.08
CA ARG A 67 17.52 -9.80 27.46
C ARG A 67 17.27 -8.40 28.01
N SER A 68 17.61 -7.36 27.28
CA SER A 68 17.38 -5.96 27.70
C SER A 68 15.90 -5.67 27.89
N ALA A 69 15.05 -6.17 27.03
CA ALA A 69 13.60 -6.03 27.14
C ALA A 69 13.06 -6.69 28.42
N LEU A 70 13.49 -7.92 28.74
CA LEU A 70 13.07 -8.62 29.94
C LEU A 70 13.58 -7.92 31.21
N ILE A 71 14.75 -7.31 31.18
CA ILE A 71 15.24 -6.51 32.31
C ILE A 71 14.38 -5.24 32.48
N ALA A 72 14.09 -4.54 31.38
CA ALA A 72 13.27 -3.31 31.39
C ALA A 72 11.82 -3.59 31.86
N ALA A 73 11.28 -4.74 31.49
CA ALA A 73 9.91 -5.18 31.85
C ALA A 73 9.86 -6.01 33.14
N ASN A 74 10.90 -6.03 33.96
CA ASN A 74 10.95 -6.83 35.21
C ASN A 74 10.56 -8.31 35.00
N HIS A 75 11.04 -8.93 33.92
CA HIS A 75 10.77 -10.30 33.50
C HIS A 75 9.31 -10.59 33.09
N ASP A 76 8.49 -9.55 32.91
CA ASP A 76 7.18 -9.69 32.28
C ASP A 76 7.33 -9.89 30.78
N LEU A 77 6.65 -10.91 30.24
CA LEU A 77 6.77 -11.27 28.82
C LEU A 77 6.08 -10.25 27.91
N ASP A 78 4.87 -9.83 28.29
CA ASP A 78 4.06 -8.93 27.48
C ASP A 78 4.66 -7.52 27.51
N GLY A 79 5.09 -7.05 28.66
CA GLY A 79 5.84 -5.79 28.79
C GLY A 79 7.15 -5.80 28.02
N ALA A 80 7.87 -6.94 27.96
CA ALA A 80 9.07 -7.07 27.16
C ALA A 80 8.81 -7.05 25.66
N LEU A 81 7.72 -7.66 25.21
CA LEU A 81 7.29 -7.61 23.80
C LEU A 81 6.86 -6.19 23.39
N ALA A 82 6.11 -5.49 24.24
CA ALA A 82 5.75 -4.09 24.03
C ALA A 82 7.00 -3.20 23.96
N TRP A 83 7.92 -3.34 24.91
CA TRP A 83 9.19 -2.59 24.92
C TRP A 83 10.03 -2.82 23.65
N ILE A 84 10.08 -4.09 23.15
CA ILE A 84 10.77 -4.38 21.88
C ILE A 84 10.07 -3.69 20.71
N ALA A 85 8.74 -3.62 20.71
CA ALA A 85 7.98 -2.92 19.67
C ALA A 85 8.30 -1.43 19.68
N ASP A 86 8.28 -0.78 20.84
CA ASP A 86 8.58 0.64 21.01
C ASP A 86 10.03 0.96 20.59
N GLN A 87 10.99 0.13 20.99
CA GLN A 87 12.40 0.29 20.58
C GLN A 87 12.60 0.08 19.08
N ALA A 88 11.88 -0.84 18.49
CA ALA A 88 11.89 -1.05 17.03
C ALA A 88 11.30 0.15 16.30
N ALA A 89 10.19 0.70 16.79
CA ALA A 89 9.56 1.90 16.23
C ALA A 89 10.49 3.12 16.34
N GLU A 90 11.06 3.38 17.53
CA GLU A 90 11.98 4.51 17.73
C GLU A 90 13.26 4.39 16.90
N SER A 91 13.89 3.22 16.90
CA SER A 91 15.10 2.98 16.10
C SER A 91 14.80 3.01 14.60
N GLY A 92 13.62 2.53 14.21
CA GLY A 92 13.13 2.55 12.84
C GLY A 92 12.84 3.96 12.36
N ALA A 93 12.19 4.80 13.16
CA ALA A 93 11.95 6.21 12.84
C ALA A 93 13.27 6.97 12.61
N LYS A 94 14.26 6.80 13.48
CA LYS A 94 15.60 7.40 13.31
C LYS A 94 16.34 6.88 12.08
N LYS A 95 16.14 5.60 11.71
CA LYS A 95 16.70 5.04 10.48
C LYS A 95 15.94 5.55 9.26
N ALA A 96 14.62 5.57 9.30
CA ALA A 96 13.78 6.07 8.22
C ALA A 96 14.14 7.51 7.87
N GLU A 97 14.33 8.38 8.86
CA GLU A 97 14.80 9.76 8.66
C GLU A 97 16.14 9.83 7.92
N LYS A 98 17.11 8.99 8.31
CA LYS A 98 18.42 8.93 7.65
C LYS A 98 18.35 8.34 6.22
N LEU A 99 17.40 7.49 5.97
CA LEU A 99 17.22 6.80 4.68
C LEU A 99 16.28 7.55 3.74
N ALA A 100 15.48 8.49 4.24
CA ALA A 100 14.43 9.20 3.49
C ALA A 100 14.91 9.89 2.20
N GLY A 101 16.19 10.27 2.14
CA GLY A 101 16.80 10.86 0.94
C GLY A 101 17.25 9.86 -0.13
N ARG A 102 17.12 8.54 0.11
CA ARG A 102 17.48 7.54 -0.88
C ARG A 102 16.32 7.27 -1.84
N ALA A 103 16.64 7.01 -3.10
CA ALA A 103 15.65 6.62 -4.10
C ALA A 103 14.91 5.33 -3.65
N ALA A 104 13.60 5.31 -3.80
CA ALA A 104 12.74 4.18 -3.49
C ALA A 104 11.78 4.01 -4.68
N ASP A 105 12.29 3.34 -5.72
CA ASP A 105 11.62 3.21 -7.04
C ASP A 105 11.04 1.81 -7.24
N GLN A 106 11.36 0.89 -6.35
CA GLN A 106 10.78 -0.45 -6.31
C GLN A 106 9.61 -0.51 -5.34
N GLY A 107 8.77 -1.54 -5.42
CA GLY A 107 7.65 -1.67 -4.51
C GLY A 107 6.49 -2.47 -5.11
N LEU A 108 5.29 -2.15 -4.65
CA LEU A 108 4.04 -2.72 -5.17
C LEU A 108 2.83 -1.82 -4.92
N VAL A 109 1.80 -2.07 -5.70
CA VAL A 109 0.45 -1.54 -5.53
C VAL A 109 -0.42 -2.60 -4.86
N ALA A 110 -1.14 -2.24 -3.80
CA ALA A 110 -2.11 -3.12 -3.14
C ALA A 110 -3.51 -2.51 -3.21
N VAL A 111 -4.49 -3.34 -3.49
CA VAL A 111 -5.91 -2.98 -3.58
C VAL A 111 -6.69 -3.81 -2.59
N ALA A 112 -7.56 -3.17 -1.82
CA ALA A 112 -8.51 -3.84 -0.93
C ALA A 112 -9.93 -3.44 -1.31
N VAL A 113 -10.83 -4.41 -1.50
CA VAL A 113 -12.27 -4.21 -1.65
C VAL A 113 -12.95 -5.08 -0.60
N LEU A 114 -13.25 -4.48 0.55
CA LEU A 114 -13.84 -5.18 1.70
C LEU A 114 -15.36 -5.29 1.57
N ALA A 115 -16.00 -4.31 0.94
CA ALA A 115 -17.40 -4.31 0.59
C ALA A 115 -17.53 -3.73 -0.83
N ASP A 116 -18.13 -4.50 -1.73
CA ASP A 116 -18.22 -4.16 -3.14
C ASP A 116 -19.55 -3.47 -3.52
N GLY A 117 -20.40 -3.16 -2.56
CA GLY A 117 -21.71 -2.54 -2.78
C GLY A 117 -22.82 -3.51 -3.16
N SER A 118 -22.50 -4.75 -3.55
CA SER A 118 -23.51 -5.73 -3.90
C SER A 118 -24.37 -6.12 -2.68
N GLY A 119 -25.66 -6.31 -2.90
CA GLY A 119 -26.58 -6.60 -1.79
C GLY A 119 -26.89 -5.41 -0.88
N GLY A 120 -26.52 -4.18 -1.29
CA GLY A 120 -26.82 -2.96 -0.55
C GLY A 120 -25.92 -2.71 0.68
N VAL A 121 -24.80 -3.41 0.77
CA VAL A 121 -23.88 -3.31 1.96
C VAL A 121 -22.98 -2.08 1.95
N GLY A 122 -23.14 -1.17 0.99
CA GLY A 122 -22.23 -0.04 0.81
C GLY A 122 -20.90 -0.44 0.18
N VAL A 123 -19.99 0.53 0.02
CA VAL A 123 -18.67 0.31 -0.57
C VAL A 123 -17.59 0.63 0.43
N ARG A 124 -16.59 -0.24 0.53
CA ARG A 124 -15.37 -0.07 1.31
C ARG A 124 -14.19 -0.58 0.52
N ALA A 125 -13.40 0.33 -0.03
CA ALA A 125 -12.23 -0.05 -0.82
C ALA A 125 -11.09 0.96 -0.64
N ALA A 126 -9.85 0.50 -0.92
CA ALA A 126 -8.67 1.35 -0.90
C ALA A 126 -7.62 0.84 -1.90
N LEU A 127 -6.78 1.75 -2.33
CA LEU A 127 -5.63 1.53 -3.19
C LEU A 127 -4.41 2.19 -2.55
N VAL A 128 -3.29 1.48 -2.44
CA VAL A 128 -2.06 2.00 -1.87
C VAL A 128 -0.86 1.62 -2.72
N GLU A 129 0.15 2.47 -2.75
CA GLU A 129 1.46 2.18 -3.32
C GLU A 129 2.51 2.29 -2.23
N LEU A 130 3.18 1.17 -1.96
CA LEU A 130 4.29 1.08 -1.03
C LEU A 130 5.59 0.93 -1.82
N ARG A 131 6.56 1.80 -1.55
CA ARG A 131 7.87 1.80 -2.24
C ARG A 131 9.02 1.42 -1.32
N CYS A 132 10.08 0.83 -1.91
CA CYS A 132 11.34 0.48 -1.27
C CYS A 132 12.52 0.67 -2.24
N GLU A 133 13.76 0.49 -1.74
CA GLU A 133 14.96 0.70 -2.57
C GLU A 133 15.18 -0.44 -3.58
N THR A 134 14.95 -1.70 -3.18
CA THR A 134 15.27 -2.87 -4.00
C THR A 134 14.08 -3.76 -4.30
N ASP A 135 14.16 -4.44 -5.46
CA ASP A 135 13.18 -5.45 -5.86
C ASP A 135 13.23 -6.71 -4.98
N PHE A 136 14.35 -6.96 -4.31
CA PHE A 136 14.47 -8.04 -3.33
C PHE A 136 13.52 -7.84 -2.15
N VAL A 137 13.50 -6.63 -1.58
CA VAL A 137 12.59 -6.27 -0.49
C VAL A 137 11.15 -6.27 -0.98
N ALA A 138 10.87 -5.70 -2.15
CA ALA A 138 9.52 -5.66 -2.75
C ALA A 138 8.90 -7.06 -2.95
N ARG A 139 9.73 -8.11 -3.06
CA ARG A 139 9.28 -9.50 -3.24
C ARG A 139 9.11 -10.28 -1.93
N THR A 140 9.48 -9.69 -0.78
CA THR A 140 9.33 -10.37 0.50
C THR A 140 7.86 -10.45 0.92
N ASP A 141 7.49 -11.53 1.59
CA ASP A 141 6.15 -11.68 2.14
C ASP A 141 5.83 -10.60 3.16
N GLU A 142 6.81 -10.18 3.97
CA GLU A 142 6.63 -9.14 4.99
C GLU A 142 6.27 -7.77 4.38
N PHE A 143 6.93 -7.39 3.29
CA PHE A 143 6.64 -6.15 2.57
C PHE A 143 5.25 -6.19 1.93
N ARG A 144 4.92 -7.31 1.27
CA ARG A 144 3.61 -7.54 0.66
C ARG A 144 2.49 -7.49 1.71
N GLU A 145 2.64 -8.25 2.81
CA GLU A 145 1.66 -8.29 3.89
C GLU A 145 1.42 -6.91 4.54
N LEU A 146 2.48 -6.11 4.67
CA LEU A 146 2.34 -4.74 5.16
C LEU A 146 1.53 -3.88 4.20
N ALA A 147 1.82 -3.89 2.91
CA ALA A 147 1.08 -3.13 1.92
C ALA A 147 -0.40 -3.57 1.85
N GLU A 148 -0.68 -4.87 1.85
CA GLU A 148 -2.01 -5.44 1.89
C GLU A 148 -2.73 -5.09 3.21
N GLY A 149 -2.01 -5.08 4.33
CA GLY A 149 -2.51 -4.66 5.64
C GLY A 149 -2.89 -3.19 5.67
N ILE A 150 -2.06 -2.31 5.11
CA ILE A 150 -2.36 -0.88 4.98
C ILE A 150 -3.59 -0.66 4.10
N ALA A 151 -3.66 -1.30 2.92
CA ALA A 151 -4.83 -1.20 2.04
C ALA A 151 -6.12 -1.65 2.74
N ARG A 152 -6.06 -2.77 3.47
CA ARG A 152 -7.19 -3.27 4.28
C ARG A 152 -7.59 -2.27 5.36
N SER A 153 -6.63 -1.68 6.07
CA SER A 153 -6.88 -0.70 7.11
C SER A 153 -7.54 0.55 6.56
N LEU A 154 -7.02 1.10 5.48
CA LEU A 154 -7.59 2.28 4.85
C LEU A 154 -9.01 2.04 4.32
N ALA A 155 -9.29 0.85 3.77
CA ALA A 155 -10.66 0.48 3.37
C ALA A 155 -11.59 0.32 4.59
N PHE A 156 -11.08 -0.23 5.70
CA PHE A 156 -11.88 -0.49 6.90
C PHE A 156 -12.19 0.79 7.68
N PHE A 157 -11.19 1.66 7.88
CA PHE A 157 -11.32 2.88 8.67
C PHE A 157 -11.70 4.11 7.83
N ALA A 158 -11.91 3.96 6.50
CA ALA A 158 -12.36 5.06 5.67
C ALA A 158 -13.69 5.60 6.20
N GLU A 159 -13.75 6.91 6.42
CA GLU A 159 -14.99 7.57 6.80
C GLU A 159 -15.89 7.75 5.57
N PRO A 160 -17.18 7.43 5.68
CA PRO A 160 -18.11 7.63 4.59
C PRO A 160 -18.18 9.09 4.21
N SER A 161 -18.15 9.36 2.91
CA SER A 161 -18.46 10.68 2.37
C SER A 161 -19.94 10.97 2.66
N SER A 162 -20.22 11.69 3.75
CA SER A 162 -21.58 12.12 4.05
C SER A 162 -22.03 13.11 2.97
N PRO A 163 -23.22 12.94 2.35
CA PRO A 163 -23.79 13.95 1.49
C PRO A 163 -23.97 15.20 2.34
N SER A 164 -23.20 16.25 2.03
CA SER A 164 -23.38 17.52 2.74
C SER A 164 -24.78 18.05 2.46
N SER A 165 -25.37 18.71 3.44
CA SER A 165 -26.75 19.23 3.42
C SER A 165 -27.01 20.32 2.37
N SER A 166 -26.03 20.72 1.56
CA SER A 166 -26.21 21.66 0.46
C SER A 166 -26.16 20.94 -0.89
N ALA A 167 -27.11 21.23 -1.77
CA ALA A 167 -27.21 20.66 -3.12
C ALA A 167 -25.90 20.85 -3.95
N ALA A 168 -25.19 21.97 -3.75
CA ALA A 168 -23.93 22.25 -4.44
C ALA A 168 -22.77 21.37 -3.93
N ALA A 169 -22.71 21.13 -2.61
CA ALA A 169 -21.70 20.26 -2.02
C ALA A 169 -22.05 18.77 -2.21
N ALA A 170 -23.35 18.41 -2.28
CA ALA A 170 -23.80 17.09 -2.69
C ALA A 170 -23.43 16.78 -4.16
N ALA A 171 -23.53 17.76 -5.06
CA ALA A 171 -23.10 17.64 -6.44
C ALA A 171 -21.56 17.52 -6.55
N ALA A 172 -20.81 18.25 -5.73
CA ALA A 172 -19.34 18.15 -5.68
C ALA A 172 -18.87 16.83 -5.04
N ALA A 173 -19.55 16.38 -3.97
CA ALA A 173 -19.28 15.08 -3.34
C ALA A 173 -19.68 13.90 -4.25
N ALA A 174 -20.68 14.07 -5.12
CA ALA A 174 -21.02 13.09 -6.15
C ALA A 174 -19.97 13.01 -7.28
N ALA A 175 -19.10 14.01 -7.40
CA ALA A 175 -18.11 14.07 -8.47
C ALA A 175 -16.82 13.31 -8.14
N HIS A 176 -16.45 13.17 -6.85
CA HIS A 176 -15.22 12.48 -6.44
C HIS A 176 -15.44 11.66 -5.17
N GLN A 177 -15.66 10.38 -5.35
CA GLN A 177 -15.91 9.43 -4.26
C GLN A 177 -14.60 8.75 -3.81
N LEU A 178 -13.63 8.66 -4.73
CA LEU A 178 -12.32 8.13 -4.45
C LEU A 178 -11.41 9.24 -3.90
N VAL A 179 -11.27 9.26 -2.58
CA VAL A 179 -10.51 10.30 -1.87
C VAL A 179 -9.02 9.97 -1.90
N GLN A 180 -8.24 10.90 -2.43
CA GLN A 180 -6.77 10.85 -2.32
C GLN A 180 -6.37 11.20 -0.89
N LEU A 181 -5.54 10.36 -0.29
CA LEU A 181 -5.05 10.51 1.07
C LEU A 181 -3.60 10.98 1.05
N ASP A 182 -3.27 11.98 1.87
CA ASP A 182 -1.87 12.36 2.06
C ASP A 182 -1.13 11.24 2.81
N PRO A 183 -0.14 10.58 2.19
CA PRO A 183 0.60 9.49 2.81
C PRO A 183 1.43 9.94 4.03
N LYS A 184 1.60 11.24 4.24
CA LYS A 184 2.31 11.83 5.38
C LYS A 184 1.37 12.35 6.46
N ALA A 185 0.05 12.31 6.23
CA ALA A 185 -0.92 12.77 7.23
C ALA A 185 -0.85 11.91 8.48
N ALA A 186 -0.84 12.58 9.65
CA ALA A 186 -0.83 11.89 10.94
C ALA A 186 -2.02 10.94 11.09
N THR A 187 -3.22 11.34 10.63
CA THR A 187 -4.42 10.52 10.66
C THR A 187 -4.26 9.19 9.93
N LEU A 188 -3.57 9.20 8.77
CA LEU A 188 -3.27 7.97 8.03
C LEU A 188 -2.19 7.15 8.75
N LEU A 189 -1.13 7.79 9.19
CA LEU A 189 0.01 7.12 9.83
C LEU A 189 -0.36 6.51 11.18
N ASP A 190 -1.30 7.09 11.91
CA ASP A 190 -1.80 6.59 13.19
C ASP A 190 -2.90 5.52 13.01
N THR A 191 -3.36 5.24 11.79
CA THR A 191 -4.34 4.20 11.52
C THR A 191 -3.78 2.82 11.93
N PRO A 192 -4.53 2.03 12.73
CA PRO A 192 -4.12 0.67 13.08
C PRO A 192 -4.03 -0.24 11.84
N VAL A 193 -2.99 -1.06 11.75
CA VAL A 193 -2.85 -2.04 10.67
C VAL A 193 -3.71 -3.26 10.96
N VAL A 194 -4.68 -3.52 10.08
CA VAL A 194 -5.57 -4.68 10.18
C VAL A 194 -4.87 -5.92 9.61
N PRO A 195 -4.58 -6.92 10.44
CA PRO A 195 -3.94 -8.15 9.97
C PRO A 195 -4.86 -8.95 9.04
N PRO A 196 -4.31 -9.83 8.20
CA PRO A 196 -5.12 -10.73 7.40
C PRO A 196 -5.95 -11.67 8.30
N PRO A 197 -7.15 -12.12 7.87
CA PRO A 197 -8.08 -12.89 8.70
C PRO A 197 -7.47 -14.13 9.37
N HIS A 198 -6.58 -14.84 8.68
CA HIS A 198 -5.91 -16.01 9.25
C HIS A 198 -4.96 -15.65 10.42
N LYS A 199 -4.31 -14.49 10.37
CA LYS A 199 -3.49 -13.98 11.49
C LYS A 199 -4.36 -13.38 12.58
N ALA A 200 -5.45 -12.69 12.23
CA ALA A 200 -6.41 -12.16 13.20
C ALA A 200 -7.03 -13.28 14.03
N ALA A 201 -7.43 -14.38 13.39
CA ALA A 201 -7.97 -15.56 14.10
C ALA A 201 -6.92 -16.19 15.04
N ALA A 202 -5.66 -16.29 14.61
CA ALA A 202 -4.57 -16.80 15.45
C ALA A 202 -4.28 -15.88 16.64
N LEU A 203 -4.30 -14.56 16.44
CA LEU A 203 -4.14 -13.58 17.51
C LEU A 203 -5.30 -13.63 18.51
N ALA A 204 -6.54 -13.73 18.02
CA ALA A 204 -7.73 -13.88 18.87
C ALA A 204 -7.69 -15.17 19.67
N ALA A 205 -7.28 -16.30 19.09
CA ALA A 205 -7.11 -17.57 19.78
C ALA A 205 -6.03 -17.50 20.87
N ALA A 206 -4.92 -16.79 20.61
CA ALA A 206 -3.85 -16.58 21.57
C ALA A 206 -4.30 -15.68 22.74
N ALA A 207 -5.08 -14.63 22.46
CA ALA A 207 -5.62 -13.74 23.48
C ALA A 207 -6.66 -14.43 24.39
N GLY A 208 -7.41 -15.40 23.87
CA GLY A 208 -8.41 -16.15 24.65
C GLY A 208 -7.83 -17.19 25.63
N SER A 209 -6.53 -17.46 25.56
CA SER A 209 -5.87 -18.49 26.39
C SER A 209 -5.08 -17.95 27.59
N GLY A 210 -5.04 -16.64 27.81
CA GLY A 210 -4.19 -16.03 28.84
C GLY A 210 -4.79 -14.81 29.50
N ASP A 211 -4.52 -14.69 30.78
CA ASP A 211 -4.78 -13.61 31.72
C ASP A 211 -4.06 -12.28 31.34
N SER A 212 -4.23 -11.86 30.09
CA SER A 212 -3.68 -10.59 29.59
C SER A 212 -4.73 -9.50 29.68
N SER A 213 -4.66 -8.70 30.74
CA SER A 213 -5.51 -7.52 30.96
C SER A 213 -5.13 -6.32 30.09
N ALA A 214 -4.10 -6.43 29.25
CA ALA A 214 -3.71 -5.38 28.33
C ALA A 214 -4.40 -5.58 26.96
N PRO A 215 -5.05 -4.55 26.39
CA PRO A 215 -5.54 -4.63 25.02
C PRO A 215 -4.35 -4.87 24.08
N PRO A 216 -4.52 -5.70 23.03
CA PRO A 216 -3.46 -5.90 22.06
C PRO A 216 -3.04 -4.53 21.51
N SER A 217 -1.78 -4.20 21.64
CA SER A 217 -1.22 -2.97 21.04
C SER A 217 -1.30 -3.13 19.51
N HIS A 218 -2.28 -2.47 18.90
CA HIS A 218 -2.40 -2.45 17.45
C HIS A 218 -1.21 -1.64 16.90
N GLU A 219 -0.37 -2.31 16.10
CA GLU A 219 0.67 -1.60 15.35
C GLU A 219 -0.02 -0.64 14.37
N THR A 220 0.38 0.63 14.38
CA THR A 220 -0.10 1.62 13.41
C THR A 220 0.67 1.51 12.10
N VAL A 221 0.19 2.17 11.05
CA VAL A 221 0.91 2.25 9.77
C VAL A 221 2.33 2.79 10.01
N HIS A 222 2.47 3.87 10.80
CA HIS A 222 3.78 4.46 11.13
C HIS A 222 4.70 3.46 11.85
N THR A 223 4.23 2.81 12.89
CA THR A 223 5.05 1.88 13.67
C THR A 223 5.43 0.63 12.87
N SER A 224 4.53 0.15 12.01
CA SER A 224 4.79 -1.00 11.13
C SER A 224 5.81 -0.67 10.05
N LEU A 225 5.71 0.52 9.42
CA LEU A 225 6.73 1.01 8.48
C LEU A 225 8.09 1.15 9.15
N ALA A 226 8.15 1.80 10.32
CA ALA A 226 9.39 1.98 11.08
C ALA A 226 10.01 0.63 11.49
N SER A 227 9.19 -0.33 11.91
CA SER A 227 9.62 -1.68 12.25
C SER A 227 10.24 -2.38 11.04
N LEU A 228 9.60 -2.28 9.87
CA LEU A 228 10.08 -2.91 8.64
C LEU A 228 11.40 -2.26 8.17
N VAL A 229 11.49 -0.92 8.17
CA VAL A 229 12.73 -0.16 7.89
C VAL A 229 13.85 -0.57 8.84
N SER A 230 13.53 -0.73 10.14
CA SER A 230 14.55 -1.14 11.12
C SER A 230 15.14 -2.52 10.83
N ARG A 231 14.31 -3.47 10.38
CA ARG A 231 14.72 -4.86 10.11
C ARG A 231 15.43 -5.01 8.77
N LEU A 232 14.90 -4.39 7.72
CA LEU A 232 15.42 -4.56 6.35
C LEU A 232 16.54 -3.56 6.03
N GLY A 233 16.56 -2.40 6.68
CA GLY A 233 17.61 -1.39 6.49
C GLY A 233 17.50 -0.61 5.19
N GLU A 234 16.34 -0.64 4.52
CA GLU A 234 16.03 0.11 3.31
C GLU A 234 15.06 1.24 3.57
N ASN A 235 15.05 2.25 2.68
CA ASN A 235 14.03 3.28 2.64
C ASN A 235 12.71 2.65 2.19
N ILE A 236 11.75 2.52 3.12
CA ILE A 236 10.41 2.00 2.84
C ILE A 236 9.42 3.11 3.17
N ARG A 237 8.58 3.47 2.20
CA ARG A 237 7.63 4.58 2.35
C ARG A 237 6.30 4.28 1.69
N LEU A 238 5.22 4.74 2.30
CA LEU A 238 3.94 4.87 1.63
C LEU A 238 4.06 6.04 0.65
N HIS A 239 3.88 5.77 -0.65
CA HIS A 239 4.07 6.78 -1.70
C HIS A 239 2.77 7.52 -1.98
N ARG A 240 1.68 6.78 -2.21
CA ARG A 240 0.33 7.32 -2.41
C ARG A 240 -0.72 6.36 -1.86
N ALA A 241 -1.85 6.92 -1.50
CA ALA A 241 -2.98 6.18 -0.96
C ALA A 241 -4.30 6.82 -1.40
N SER A 242 -5.31 5.99 -1.61
CA SER A 242 -6.66 6.44 -1.92
C SER A 242 -7.67 5.49 -1.30
N SER A 243 -8.82 6.01 -0.90
CA SER A 243 -9.90 5.20 -0.35
C SER A 243 -11.27 5.66 -0.80
N VAL A 244 -12.24 4.76 -0.76
CA VAL A 244 -13.65 5.05 -0.96
C VAL A 244 -14.46 4.36 0.12
N ALA A 245 -15.38 5.12 0.72
CA ALA A 245 -16.34 4.62 1.68
C ALA A 245 -17.72 5.21 1.39
N LEU A 246 -18.65 4.35 1.09
CA LEU A 246 -20.05 4.74 0.83
C LEU A 246 -20.96 3.93 1.74
N GLU A 247 -21.93 4.60 2.33
CA GLU A 247 -22.93 3.98 3.18
C GLU A 247 -23.86 3.06 2.37
N PRO A 248 -24.44 2.05 3.02
CA PRO A 248 -25.49 1.23 2.44
C PRO A 248 -26.68 2.09 2.00
N THR A 249 -27.23 1.82 0.83
CA THR A 249 -28.47 2.48 0.37
C THR A 249 -29.66 1.89 1.12
N MET A 250 -30.20 2.63 2.10
CA MET A 250 -31.34 2.18 2.89
C MET A 250 -32.66 2.37 2.12
N PRO A 251 -33.62 1.42 2.19
CA PRO A 251 -34.91 1.51 1.46
C PRO A 251 -35.78 2.67 1.89
N ALA A 252 -35.63 3.18 3.10
CA ALA A 252 -36.49 4.19 3.70
C ALA A 252 -36.00 5.64 3.48
N ASP A 253 -34.85 5.83 2.83
CA ASP A 253 -34.27 7.16 2.67
C ASP A 253 -34.92 7.91 1.50
N ASP A 254 -35.30 9.18 1.68
CA ASP A 254 -35.58 10.12 0.58
C ASP A 254 -34.26 10.41 -0.15
N PRO A 255 -34.18 10.37 -1.44
CA PRO A 255 -35.18 10.58 -2.52
C PRO A 255 -35.87 9.30 -3.00
N PRO A 256 -36.85 9.41 -3.90
CA PRO A 256 -37.58 8.26 -4.46
C PRO A 256 -36.64 7.28 -5.18
N ALA A 257 -37.04 6.01 -5.25
CA ALA A 257 -36.19 4.93 -5.78
C ALA A 257 -35.66 5.17 -7.21
N SER A 258 -36.38 5.99 -8.00
CA SER A 258 -35.97 6.39 -9.36
C SER A 258 -34.74 7.31 -9.39
N GLU A 259 -34.46 8.02 -8.31
CA GLU A 259 -33.35 8.97 -8.19
C GLU A 259 -32.17 8.40 -7.41
N ARG A 260 -32.35 7.23 -6.77
CA ARG A 260 -31.30 6.56 -6.02
C ARG A 260 -30.37 5.77 -6.92
N SER A 261 -29.13 5.68 -6.49
CA SER A 261 -28.12 4.86 -7.15
C SER A 261 -27.46 3.92 -6.15
N VAL A 262 -27.17 2.71 -6.62
CA VAL A 262 -26.32 1.75 -5.93
C VAL A 262 -24.91 1.88 -6.50
N TYR A 263 -23.93 2.04 -5.63
CA TYR A 263 -22.54 2.07 -6.04
C TYR A 263 -21.91 0.70 -5.88
N LEU A 264 -21.08 0.33 -6.86
CA LEU A 264 -20.44 -0.97 -6.93
C LEU A 264 -18.95 -0.77 -7.21
N ALA A 265 -18.10 -1.34 -6.36
CA ALA A 265 -16.66 -1.33 -6.55
C ALA A 265 -16.17 -2.61 -7.20
N SER A 266 -15.21 -2.49 -8.08
CA SER A 266 -14.47 -3.62 -8.62
C SER A 266 -12.99 -3.29 -8.75
N SER A 267 -12.15 -4.31 -8.63
CA SER A 267 -10.70 -4.15 -8.72
C SER A 267 -10.07 -5.26 -9.54
N TYR A 268 -8.89 -4.94 -10.06
CA TYR A 268 -8.03 -5.92 -10.69
C TYR A 268 -6.57 -5.55 -10.43
N VAL A 269 -5.74 -6.57 -10.20
CA VAL A 269 -4.29 -6.43 -10.07
C VAL A 269 -3.64 -7.37 -11.07
N HIS A 270 -2.79 -6.81 -11.92
CA HIS A 270 -2.06 -7.58 -12.92
C HIS A 270 -0.94 -8.38 -12.27
N ALA A 271 -0.82 -9.66 -12.66
CA ALA A 271 0.18 -10.60 -12.16
C ALA A 271 0.27 -10.62 -10.61
N SER A 272 -0.90 -10.58 -9.96
CA SER A 272 -0.97 -10.63 -8.50
C SER A 272 -0.25 -11.87 -7.96
N LYS A 273 0.59 -11.64 -6.97
CA LYS A 273 1.29 -12.68 -6.20
C LYS A 273 0.60 -13.00 -4.87
N THR A 274 -0.52 -12.34 -4.60
CA THR A 274 -1.31 -12.60 -3.40
C THR A 274 -1.79 -14.05 -3.39
N PRO A 275 -1.57 -14.82 -2.32
CA PRO A 275 -2.09 -16.17 -2.20
C PRO A 275 -3.61 -16.20 -2.37
N THR A 276 -4.13 -17.26 -3.00
CA THR A 276 -5.57 -17.41 -3.30
C THR A 276 -6.45 -17.25 -2.05
N ALA A 277 -6.00 -17.70 -0.89
CA ALA A 277 -6.72 -17.53 0.37
C ALA A 277 -6.83 -16.06 0.79
N ALA A 278 -5.79 -15.25 0.58
CA ALA A 278 -5.83 -13.82 0.88
C ALA A 278 -6.60 -13.03 -0.19
N ALA A 279 -6.57 -13.47 -1.45
CA ALA A 279 -7.39 -12.89 -2.51
C ALA A 279 -8.90 -13.09 -2.28
N ALA A 280 -9.30 -14.15 -1.57
CA ALA A 280 -10.67 -14.36 -1.15
C ALA A 280 -11.19 -13.29 -0.17
N ASP A 281 -10.28 -12.61 0.55
CA ASP A 281 -10.59 -11.51 1.47
C ASP A 281 -10.77 -10.16 0.74
N GLY A 282 -10.76 -10.15 -0.59
CA GLY A 282 -10.89 -8.93 -1.39
C GLY A 282 -9.61 -8.07 -1.45
N VAL A 283 -8.45 -8.62 -1.05
CA VAL A 283 -7.17 -7.90 -1.06
C VAL A 283 -6.20 -8.54 -2.05
N GLN A 284 -5.60 -7.73 -2.90
CA GLN A 284 -4.64 -8.17 -3.91
C GLN A 284 -3.48 -7.17 -4.01
N SER A 285 -2.31 -7.64 -4.45
CA SER A 285 -1.14 -6.79 -4.64
C SER A 285 -0.30 -7.23 -5.85
N GLY A 286 0.33 -6.28 -6.52
CA GLY A 286 1.15 -6.50 -7.71
C GLY A 286 1.83 -5.21 -8.16
N LEU A 287 2.35 -5.18 -9.39
CA LEU A 287 3.04 -4.01 -9.93
C LEU A 287 2.08 -2.99 -10.58
N LEU A 288 0.91 -3.44 -10.96
CA LEU A 288 -0.11 -2.64 -11.65
C LEU A 288 -1.47 -3.04 -11.12
N GLY A 289 -2.21 -2.09 -10.59
CA GLY A 289 -3.53 -2.31 -10.02
C GLY A 289 -4.51 -1.21 -10.36
N GLY A 290 -5.81 -1.54 -10.31
CA GLY A 290 -6.88 -0.58 -10.52
C GLY A 290 -8.10 -0.85 -9.67
N LEU A 291 -8.78 0.23 -9.35
CA LEU A 291 -10.04 0.27 -8.63
C LEU A 291 -11.03 1.09 -9.45
N LEU A 292 -12.18 0.50 -9.74
CA LEU A 292 -13.30 1.14 -10.41
C LEU A 292 -14.46 1.29 -9.44
N LEU A 293 -15.10 2.45 -9.47
CA LEU A 293 -16.39 2.68 -8.86
C LEU A 293 -17.42 2.85 -9.97
N SER A 294 -18.48 2.08 -9.92
CA SER A 294 -19.59 2.11 -10.87
C SER A 294 -20.89 2.45 -10.17
N ARG A 295 -21.80 3.10 -10.87
CA ARG A 295 -23.13 3.46 -10.42
C ARG A 295 -24.16 2.68 -11.20
N LEU A 296 -25.14 2.12 -10.47
CA LEU A 296 -26.31 1.44 -11.02
C LEU A 296 -27.56 2.11 -10.45
N PRO A 297 -28.57 2.48 -11.28
CA PRO A 297 -29.85 2.95 -10.77
C PRO A 297 -30.48 1.93 -9.81
N ALA A 298 -30.95 2.37 -8.66
CA ALA A 298 -31.54 1.48 -7.65
C ALA A 298 -32.79 0.74 -8.16
N SER A 299 -33.48 1.32 -9.13
CA SER A 299 -34.62 0.69 -9.81
C SER A 299 -34.24 -0.57 -10.58
N LEU A 300 -33.02 -0.66 -11.08
CA LEU A 300 -32.49 -1.83 -11.81
C LEU A 300 -31.93 -2.90 -10.89
N ALA A 301 -31.40 -2.51 -9.74
CA ALA A 301 -30.69 -3.43 -8.84
C ALA A 301 -31.45 -4.71 -8.48
N PRO A 302 -32.80 -4.70 -8.24
CA PRO A 302 -33.55 -5.90 -7.93
C PRO A 302 -33.77 -6.84 -9.15
N SER A 303 -33.69 -6.31 -10.36
CA SER A 303 -33.98 -7.05 -11.60
C SER A 303 -32.74 -7.67 -12.26
N VAL A 304 -31.55 -7.37 -11.74
CA VAL A 304 -30.28 -7.79 -12.33
C VAL A 304 -29.63 -8.89 -11.50
N ASP A 305 -29.12 -9.93 -12.16
CA ASP A 305 -28.31 -10.96 -11.51
C ASP A 305 -27.00 -10.35 -10.96
N PRO A 306 -26.78 -10.36 -9.64
CA PRO A 306 -25.56 -9.80 -9.05
C PRO A 306 -24.28 -10.43 -9.59
N ALA A 307 -24.33 -11.73 -9.97
CA ALA A 307 -23.16 -12.43 -10.49
C ALA A 307 -22.80 -11.93 -11.91
N GLU A 308 -23.79 -11.58 -12.71
CA GLU A 308 -23.60 -11.00 -14.04
C GLU A 308 -22.95 -9.61 -13.94
N VAL A 309 -23.49 -8.73 -13.09
CA VAL A 309 -22.91 -7.40 -12.86
C VAL A 309 -21.46 -7.51 -12.36
N LYS A 310 -21.21 -8.36 -11.37
CA LYS A 310 -19.86 -8.61 -10.88
C LYS A 310 -18.93 -9.10 -11.99
N GLY A 311 -19.42 -9.96 -12.86
CA GLY A 311 -18.67 -10.44 -14.02
C GLY A 311 -18.27 -9.32 -14.96
N LEU A 312 -19.22 -8.46 -15.33
CA LEU A 312 -19.01 -7.30 -16.19
C LEU A 312 -18.04 -6.29 -15.52
N LEU A 313 -18.26 -5.94 -14.26
CA LEU A 313 -17.40 -4.99 -13.55
C LEU A 313 -15.96 -5.49 -13.39
N ARG A 314 -15.76 -6.80 -13.16
CA ARG A 314 -14.42 -7.41 -13.16
C ARG A 314 -13.76 -7.35 -14.53
N ALA A 315 -14.53 -7.53 -15.60
CA ALA A 315 -14.01 -7.40 -16.97
C ALA A 315 -13.58 -5.95 -17.24
N LEU A 316 -14.37 -4.96 -16.81
CA LEU A 316 -14.03 -3.54 -16.92
C LEU A 316 -12.79 -3.16 -16.08
N ALA A 317 -12.68 -3.65 -14.85
CA ALA A 317 -11.50 -3.43 -14.02
C ALA A 317 -10.23 -4.02 -14.67
N ARG A 318 -10.34 -5.22 -15.24
CA ARG A 318 -9.26 -5.86 -16.01
C ARG A 318 -8.93 -5.06 -17.26
N GLN A 319 -9.93 -4.56 -17.97
CA GLN A 319 -9.77 -3.72 -19.16
C GLN A 319 -8.96 -2.46 -18.83
N ALA A 320 -9.40 -1.73 -17.80
CA ALA A 320 -8.78 -0.49 -17.36
C ALA A 320 -7.33 -0.68 -16.93
N VAL A 321 -6.99 -1.84 -16.34
CA VAL A 321 -5.61 -2.16 -15.93
C VAL A 321 -4.78 -2.65 -17.10
N ALA A 322 -5.35 -3.46 -18.00
CA ALA A 322 -4.63 -4.07 -19.12
C ALA A 322 -4.22 -3.06 -20.20
N LEU A 323 -4.96 -1.97 -20.33
CA LEU A 323 -4.68 -0.89 -21.29
C LEU A 323 -4.23 0.37 -20.54
N PRO A 324 -3.54 1.31 -21.20
CA PRO A 324 -3.07 2.56 -20.59
C PRO A 324 -4.23 3.54 -20.38
N THR A 325 -5.18 3.17 -19.53
CA THR A 325 -6.39 3.94 -19.27
C THR A 325 -6.10 5.06 -18.27
N THR A 326 -6.32 6.31 -18.69
CA THR A 326 -6.09 7.50 -17.86
C THR A 326 -7.37 8.22 -17.47
N CYS A 327 -8.46 8.03 -18.23
CA CYS A 327 -9.74 8.67 -17.97
C CYS A 327 -10.90 7.72 -18.32
N ILE A 328 -12.11 8.07 -17.84
CA ILE A 328 -13.30 7.28 -18.11
C ILE A 328 -13.85 7.59 -19.49
N ARG A 329 -14.00 8.88 -19.82
CA ARG A 329 -14.51 9.38 -21.10
C ARG A 329 -13.52 10.37 -21.71
N GLY A 330 -13.33 10.33 -23.03
CA GLY A 330 -12.51 11.32 -23.73
C GLY A 330 -13.14 12.72 -23.68
N ALA A 331 -12.32 13.75 -23.78
CA ALA A 331 -12.75 15.17 -23.78
C ALA A 331 -13.35 15.64 -25.11
N GLY A 332 -13.93 14.77 -25.93
CA GLY A 332 -14.54 15.06 -27.20
C GLY A 332 -15.95 14.46 -27.35
N PRO A 333 -16.74 14.90 -28.36
CA PRO A 333 -17.98 14.22 -28.72
C PRO A 333 -17.64 12.75 -29.02
N ALA A 334 -18.49 11.82 -28.54
CA ALA A 334 -18.31 10.41 -28.79
C ALA A 334 -18.03 10.17 -30.28
N PRO A 335 -17.01 9.39 -30.64
CA PRO A 335 -16.77 9.08 -32.04
C PRO A 335 -18.06 8.44 -32.58
N SER A 336 -18.66 9.11 -33.58
CA SER A 336 -19.79 8.52 -34.29
C SER A 336 -19.33 7.17 -34.82
N SER A 337 -20.15 6.15 -34.67
CA SER A 337 -19.92 4.72 -34.98
C SER A 337 -19.40 4.40 -36.40
N THR A 338 -19.03 5.39 -37.18
CA THR A 338 -18.53 5.29 -38.56
C THR A 338 -17.10 5.83 -38.74
N SER A 339 -16.47 6.40 -37.70
CA SER A 339 -15.05 6.78 -37.82
C SER A 339 -14.15 5.69 -37.19
N SER A 340 -13.76 4.74 -38.01
CA SER A 340 -12.57 3.91 -37.80
C SER A 340 -11.34 4.85 -37.72
N GLY A 341 -11.14 5.46 -36.56
CA GLY A 341 -9.97 6.25 -36.24
C GLY A 341 -8.75 5.37 -35.99
N ALA A 342 -8.48 4.45 -36.91
CA ALA A 342 -7.30 3.59 -36.90
C ALA A 342 -6.16 4.23 -37.72
N GLU A 343 -5.79 5.47 -37.42
CA GLU A 343 -4.59 6.03 -38.06
C GLU A 343 -3.33 6.01 -37.19
N SER A 344 -3.42 5.72 -35.88
CA SER A 344 -2.24 5.61 -35.01
C SER A 344 -2.01 4.23 -34.38
N GLY A 345 -2.91 3.26 -34.50
CA GLY A 345 -2.69 1.90 -33.99
C GLY A 345 -2.64 1.77 -32.45
N GLU A 346 -2.66 2.87 -31.72
CA GLU A 346 -2.64 2.85 -30.24
C GLU A 346 -4.05 2.83 -29.67
N PRO A 347 -4.30 2.01 -28.62
CA PRO A 347 -5.60 1.97 -27.95
C PRO A 347 -5.91 3.32 -27.29
N SER A 348 -7.19 3.72 -27.29
CA SER A 348 -7.65 4.92 -26.58
C SER A 348 -7.29 4.86 -25.11
N THR A 349 -6.89 5.98 -24.52
CA THR A 349 -6.69 6.12 -23.07
C THR A 349 -7.99 6.34 -22.30
N ALA A 350 -9.10 6.63 -22.99
CA ALA A 350 -10.42 6.75 -22.40
C ALA A 350 -11.14 5.38 -22.37
N LEU A 351 -11.52 4.91 -21.20
CA LEU A 351 -12.10 3.59 -20.99
C LEU A 351 -13.30 3.32 -21.90
N TYR A 352 -14.20 4.28 -22.03
CA TYR A 352 -15.44 4.13 -22.81
C TYR A 352 -15.21 4.00 -24.32
N ASP A 353 -14.10 4.54 -24.84
CA ASP A 353 -13.74 4.51 -26.24
C ASP A 353 -12.93 3.25 -26.62
N GLN A 354 -12.47 2.48 -25.62
CA GLN A 354 -11.72 1.25 -25.85
C GLN A 354 -12.65 0.11 -26.31
N ALA A 355 -12.20 -0.68 -27.28
CA ALA A 355 -12.87 -1.94 -27.61
C ALA A 355 -12.81 -2.88 -26.40
N LEU A 356 -13.94 -3.49 -26.01
CA LEU A 356 -14.00 -4.42 -24.88
C LEU A 356 -13.36 -5.76 -25.29
N ILE A 357 -12.15 -6.02 -24.78
CA ILE A 357 -11.36 -7.22 -25.09
C ILE A 357 -11.33 -8.23 -23.92
N THR A 358 -11.72 -7.81 -22.74
CA THR A 358 -11.60 -8.63 -21.51
C THR A 358 -12.80 -9.48 -21.21
N MET A 359 -13.87 -9.36 -22.00
CA MET A 359 -15.10 -10.13 -21.89
C MET A 359 -15.56 -10.57 -23.28
N ALA A 360 -15.98 -11.83 -23.42
CA ALA A 360 -16.61 -12.32 -24.63
C ALA A 360 -18.14 -12.20 -24.54
N PRO A 361 -18.85 -12.00 -25.65
CA PRO A 361 -20.30 -12.12 -25.68
C PRO A 361 -20.78 -13.49 -25.15
N SER A 362 -21.91 -13.50 -24.50
CA SER A 362 -22.50 -14.73 -23.94
C SER A 362 -23.99 -14.84 -24.30
N ALA A 363 -24.55 -16.02 -24.13
CA ALA A 363 -26.00 -16.24 -24.40
C ALA A 363 -26.91 -15.38 -23.49
N LYS A 364 -26.42 -14.90 -22.37
CA LYS A 364 -27.16 -14.01 -21.47
C LYS A 364 -27.03 -12.53 -21.84
N PHE A 365 -25.92 -12.16 -22.49
CA PHE A 365 -25.67 -10.81 -22.93
C PHE A 365 -24.83 -10.81 -24.19
N GLU A 366 -25.49 -10.48 -25.31
CA GLU A 366 -24.91 -10.44 -26.65
C GLU A 366 -24.48 -9.03 -27.01
N PHE A 367 -23.26 -8.90 -27.50
CA PHE A 367 -22.71 -7.65 -28.08
C PHE A 367 -21.76 -8.01 -29.21
N GLU A 368 -21.56 -7.11 -30.14
CA GLU A 368 -20.67 -7.30 -31.27
C GLU A 368 -19.22 -7.29 -30.82
N HIS A 369 -18.42 -8.25 -31.31
CA HIS A 369 -16.99 -8.30 -30.99
C HIS A 369 -16.29 -7.03 -31.50
N GLY A 370 -15.51 -6.37 -30.61
CA GLY A 370 -14.87 -5.09 -30.92
C GLY A 370 -15.71 -3.85 -30.61
N SER A 371 -16.94 -4.01 -30.10
CA SER A 371 -17.72 -2.87 -29.59
C SER A 371 -16.95 -2.15 -28.48
N SER A 372 -17.12 -0.83 -28.44
CA SER A 372 -16.54 -0.02 -27.37
C SER A 372 -17.15 -0.36 -26.01
N VAL A 373 -16.43 -0.09 -24.94
CA VAL A 373 -16.95 -0.23 -23.57
C VAL A 373 -18.24 0.59 -23.41
N GLY A 374 -18.29 1.80 -23.96
CA GLY A 374 -19.46 2.66 -23.92
C GLY A 374 -20.68 2.04 -24.58
N ASP A 375 -20.52 1.50 -25.79
CA ASP A 375 -21.58 0.82 -26.53
C ASP A 375 -22.07 -0.43 -25.79
N VAL A 376 -21.15 -1.21 -25.23
CA VAL A 376 -21.49 -2.42 -24.47
C VAL A 376 -22.32 -2.08 -23.23
N LEU A 377 -21.93 -1.02 -22.48
CA LEU A 377 -22.70 -0.58 -21.31
C LEU A 377 -24.06 -0.01 -21.67
N SER A 378 -24.18 0.72 -22.79
CA SER A 378 -25.46 1.24 -23.30
C SER A 378 -26.38 0.10 -23.67
N ARG A 379 -25.92 -0.87 -24.47
CA ARG A 379 -26.71 -2.07 -24.85
C ARG A 379 -27.08 -2.92 -23.64
N TRP A 380 -26.17 -3.03 -22.65
CA TRP A 380 -26.47 -3.75 -21.41
C TRP A 380 -27.65 -3.10 -20.65
N SER A 381 -27.70 -1.77 -20.62
CA SER A 381 -28.76 -0.99 -19.98
C SER A 381 -30.06 -1.04 -20.73
N GLU A 382 -30.04 -0.87 -22.07
CA GLU A 382 -31.20 -0.98 -22.97
C GLU A 382 -31.88 -2.35 -22.90
N ALA A 383 -31.09 -3.42 -22.88
CA ALA A 383 -31.60 -4.78 -22.72
C ALA A 383 -32.39 -5.00 -21.41
N ARG A 384 -32.26 -4.08 -20.46
CA ARG A 384 -32.94 -4.07 -19.14
C ARG A 384 -33.99 -2.97 -19.02
N GLY A 385 -34.34 -2.34 -20.14
CA GLY A 385 -35.42 -1.34 -20.20
C GLY A 385 -35.06 0.02 -19.65
N VAL A 386 -33.78 0.37 -19.63
CA VAL A 386 -33.32 1.69 -19.22
C VAL A 386 -32.71 2.41 -20.43
N ASP A 387 -33.40 3.43 -20.87
CA ASP A 387 -32.90 4.38 -21.87
C ASP A 387 -31.98 5.41 -21.16
N GLY A 388 -30.72 5.48 -21.59
CA GLY A 388 -29.78 6.47 -21.08
C GLY A 388 -28.82 5.95 -19.99
N SER A 389 -28.86 6.51 -18.78
CA SER A 389 -27.89 6.21 -17.73
C SER A 389 -28.24 4.92 -16.94
N GLY A 390 -27.83 3.79 -17.47
CA GLY A 390 -27.87 2.49 -16.76
C GLY A 390 -26.64 2.27 -15.85
N LEU A 391 -25.91 1.19 -16.10
CA LEU A 391 -24.64 0.94 -15.43
C LEU A 391 -23.56 1.88 -15.97
N GLU A 392 -22.97 2.69 -15.11
CA GLU A 392 -21.93 3.65 -15.48
C GLU A 392 -20.70 3.48 -14.58
N VAL A 393 -19.51 3.59 -15.16
CA VAL A 393 -18.28 3.80 -14.41
C VAL A 393 -18.20 5.29 -14.06
N VAL A 394 -18.13 5.61 -12.78
CA VAL A 394 -18.11 6.99 -12.28
C VAL A 394 -16.72 7.43 -11.84
N GLU A 395 -15.90 6.49 -11.35
CA GLU A 395 -14.53 6.77 -10.99
C GLU A 395 -13.60 5.60 -11.31
N LEU A 396 -12.36 5.95 -11.59
CA LEU A 396 -11.29 5.03 -11.95
C LEU A 396 -9.99 5.50 -11.30
N ALA A 397 -9.31 4.59 -10.60
CA ALA A 397 -7.89 4.73 -10.29
C ALA A 397 -7.14 3.58 -10.94
N ARG A 398 -6.13 3.88 -11.73
CA ARG A 398 -5.16 2.93 -12.28
C ARG A 398 -3.78 3.37 -11.86
N TRP A 399 -3.07 2.54 -11.12
CA TRP A 399 -1.73 2.85 -10.65
C TRP A 399 -0.75 1.78 -11.09
N GLU A 400 0.30 2.24 -11.70
CA GLU A 400 1.47 1.46 -12.04
C GLU A 400 2.62 1.88 -11.13
N LEU A 401 3.39 0.90 -10.67
CA LEU A 401 4.55 1.17 -9.84
C LEU A 401 5.54 2.06 -10.60
N GLY A 402 5.97 3.16 -9.98
CA GLY A 402 6.93 4.09 -10.57
C GLY A 402 6.30 5.24 -11.34
N GLU A 403 4.97 5.24 -11.60
CA GLU A 403 4.30 6.45 -12.10
C GLU A 403 4.38 7.56 -11.06
N GLU A 404 4.73 8.76 -11.49
CA GLU A 404 4.65 9.96 -10.66
C GLU A 404 3.18 10.37 -10.54
N GLY A 405 2.68 10.52 -9.32
CA GLY A 405 1.31 10.97 -9.08
C GLY A 405 1.10 12.40 -9.58
N GLU A 406 -0.07 12.70 -10.14
CA GLU A 406 -0.42 14.04 -10.65
C GLU A 406 -0.19 15.19 -9.66
N GLY A 407 0.00 14.90 -8.36
CA GLY A 407 0.29 15.89 -7.32
C GLY A 407 1.76 16.31 -7.21
N GLU A 408 2.71 15.57 -7.78
CA GLU A 408 4.15 15.86 -7.66
C GLU A 408 4.65 16.80 -8.76
N GLN A 409 3.96 16.88 -9.90
CA GLN A 409 4.28 17.78 -11.01
C GLN A 409 4.00 19.27 -10.72
N ALA A 410 3.29 19.58 -9.64
CA ALA A 410 2.97 20.96 -9.26
C ALA A 410 4.00 21.60 -8.30
N GLN A 411 5.04 20.89 -7.88
CA GLN A 411 6.06 21.39 -6.93
C GLN A 411 7.52 21.36 -7.47
N ALA A 412 7.72 21.10 -8.76
CA ALA A 412 9.05 21.11 -9.38
C ALA A 412 9.33 22.42 -10.13
#